data_da67db15ea34ced97f846b75ffc4e7d6
#
_entry.id   da67db15ea34ced97f846b75ffc4e7d6
#
_cell.length_a   1.000
_cell.length_b   1.000
_cell.length_c   1.000
_cell.angle_alpha   90.00
_cell.angle_beta   90.00
_cell.angle_gamma   90.00
#
_symmetry.space_group_name_H-M   'P 1'
#
loop_
_entity.id
_entity.type
_entity.pdbx_description
1 polymer ?
#
loop_
_entity_poly.entity_id
_entity_poly.type
_entity_poly.pdbx_seq_one_letter_code
_entity_poly.pdbx_strand_id
1 'polypeptide(L)'
;NNLGRTTFYPLESMRPRGNDGNERKACSEKGIHGIASELFFCDEEYGSLIDSILGKTLIAENLDVARTVSAKYNYRLRLVTLDGQLVNPGGSLTGGSMRKQENTFFGRKKEINDLLKEEKETEKLLADLKKEKSIHDDFCAELSEKVTKEREDYQSLKIGLAEISGKKDGL
;
A
#
# COMPACT_ATOMS: atom_id res chain seq x y z
N ASN A 1 -18.21 -32.08 19.08
CA ASN A 1 -17.24 -31.08 18.66
C ASN A 1 -16.63 -31.53 17.34
N ASN A 2 -17.17 -31.05 16.23
CA ASN A 2 -16.65 -31.32 14.91
C ASN A 2 -15.49 -30.32 14.65
N LEU A 3 -14.33 -30.59 15.23
CA LEU A 3 -13.09 -29.88 14.96
C LEU A 3 -12.59 -30.37 13.60
N GLY A 4 -12.59 -29.52 12.58
CA GLY A 4 -12.23 -29.83 11.21
C GLY A 4 -10.86 -30.54 11.09
N ARG A 5 -10.48 -30.92 9.87
CA ARG A 5 -9.17 -31.51 9.56
C ARG A 5 -8.07 -30.50 9.86
N THR A 6 -7.07 -30.90 10.65
CA THR A 6 -5.88 -30.10 10.97
C THR A 6 -4.64 -30.87 10.57
N THR A 7 -3.70 -30.22 9.91
CA THR A 7 -2.39 -30.78 9.55
C THR A 7 -1.34 -30.24 10.49
N PHE A 8 -0.59 -31.13 11.13
CA PHE A 8 0.52 -30.79 11.99
C PHE A 8 1.83 -31.08 11.26
N TYR A 9 2.80 -30.19 11.42
CA TYR A 9 4.15 -30.34 10.91
C TYR A 9 5.13 -30.41 12.10
N PRO A 10 5.50 -31.61 12.56
CA PRO A 10 6.46 -31.74 13.67
C PRO A 10 7.84 -31.29 13.17
N LEU A 11 8.43 -30.27 13.79
CA LEU A 11 9.71 -29.68 13.38
C LEU A 11 10.86 -30.70 13.37
N GLU A 12 10.88 -31.60 14.35
CA GLU A 12 11.91 -32.63 14.50
C GLU A 12 11.95 -33.64 13.35
N SER A 13 10.80 -33.89 12.70
CA SER A 13 10.68 -34.87 11.61
C SER A 13 10.73 -34.26 10.21
N MET A 14 10.67 -32.95 10.12
CA MET A 14 10.70 -32.26 8.83
C MET A 14 12.12 -32.22 8.28
N ARG A 15 12.28 -32.71 7.05
CA ARG A 15 13.56 -32.70 6.37
C ARG A 15 13.48 -31.82 5.11
N PRO A 16 14.53 -31.03 4.83
CA PRO A 16 14.60 -30.26 3.58
C PRO A 16 14.39 -31.18 2.38
N ARG A 17 13.56 -30.79 1.46
CA ARG A 17 13.46 -31.45 0.16
C ARG A 17 14.57 -30.91 -0.71
N GLY A 18 15.56 -31.74 -1.03
CA GLY A 18 16.64 -31.35 -1.92
C GLY A 18 16.10 -30.88 -3.27
N ASN A 19 16.69 -29.82 -3.81
CA ASN A 19 16.42 -29.33 -5.15
C ASN A 19 17.01 -30.29 -6.17
N ASP A 20 16.20 -30.82 -7.09
CA ASP A 20 16.63 -31.82 -8.10
C ASP A 20 17.53 -31.21 -9.19
N GLY A 21 18.05 -30.01 -8.98
CA GLY A 21 18.91 -29.30 -9.92
C GLY A 21 18.15 -28.58 -11.05
N ASN A 22 16.92 -28.98 -11.37
CA ASN A 22 16.10 -28.31 -12.37
C ASN A 22 15.54 -27.00 -11.85
N GLU A 23 15.18 -26.93 -10.58
CA GLU A 23 14.72 -25.70 -9.93
C GLU A 23 15.83 -24.63 -9.94
N ARG A 24 17.07 -25.01 -9.58
CA ARG A 24 18.21 -24.08 -9.63
C ARG A 24 18.55 -23.60 -11.02
N LYS A 25 18.46 -24.48 -12.03
CA LYS A 25 18.65 -24.10 -13.44
C LYS A 25 17.56 -23.16 -13.90
N ALA A 26 16.32 -23.40 -13.48
CA ALA A 26 15.19 -22.55 -13.83
C ALA A 26 15.23 -21.16 -13.16
N CYS A 27 15.94 -21.00 -12.03
CA CYS A 27 16.15 -19.66 -11.42
C CYS A 27 16.91 -18.70 -12.34
N SER A 28 17.70 -19.22 -13.31
CA SER A 28 18.42 -18.39 -14.28
C SER A 28 17.55 -17.93 -15.45
N GLU A 29 16.31 -18.38 -15.54
CA GLU A 29 15.38 -18.00 -16.61
C GLU A 29 14.82 -16.60 -16.37
N LYS A 30 14.63 -15.85 -17.46
CA LYS A 30 14.08 -14.50 -17.40
C LYS A 30 12.65 -14.52 -16.85
N GLY A 31 12.39 -13.67 -15.83
CA GLY A 31 11.10 -13.56 -15.18
C GLY A 31 10.86 -14.56 -14.05
N ILE A 32 11.89 -15.34 -13.65
CA ILE A 32 11.88 -16.14 -12.44
C ILE A 32 12.62 -15.37 -11.34
N HIS A 33 11.97 -15.17 -10.19
CA HIS A 33 12.53 -14.45 -9.05
C HIS A 33 13.41 -15.33 -8.17
N GLY A 34 13.16 -16.64 -8.14
CA GLY A 34 13.93 -17.59 -7.34
C GLY A 34 13.08 -18.73 -6.77
N ILE A 35 13.70 -19.50 -5.88
CA ILE A 35 13.02 -20.56 -5.11
C ILE A 35 12.27 -19.91 -3.94
N ALA A 36 11.03 -20.31 -3.72
CA ALA A 36 10.18 -19.69 -2.71
C ALA A 36 10.74 -19.78 -1.29
N SER A 37 11.43 -20.89 -0.94
CA SER A 37 12.07 -21.03 0.38
C SER A 37 13.22 -20.05 0.58
N GLU A 38 13.98 -19.70 -0.45
CA GLU A 38 15.11 -18.77 -0.39
C GLU A 38 14.65 -17.30 -0.31
N LEU A 39 13.42 -17.02 -0.78
CA LEU A 39 12.82 -15.69 -0.75
C LEU A 39 12.02 -15.43 0.54
N PHE A 40 11.84 -16.44 1.38
CA PHE A 40 11.07 -16.35 2.60
C PHE A 40 11.98 -16.21 3.82
N PHE A 41 11.79 -15.13 4.59
CA PHE A 41 12.55 -14.90 5.83
C PHE A 41 11.80 -15.49 7.01
N CYS A 42 12.47 -16.37 7.75
CA CYS A 42 11.98 -16.96 9.00
C CYS A 42 13.15 -17.19 9.97
N ASP A 43 12.81 -17.48 11.22
CA ASP A 43 13.80 -17.90 12.21
C ASP A 43 14.44 -19.24 11.82
N GLU A 44 15.70 -19.45 12.15
CA GLU A 44 16.48 -20.65 11.77
C GLU A 44 15.79 -21.96 12.17
N GLU A 45 15.06 -21.96 13.28
CA GLU A 45 14.27 -23.09 13.77
C GLU A 45 13.27 -23.61 12.73
N TYR A 46 12.70 -22.73 11.90
CA TYR A 46 11.70 -23.07 10.88
C TYR A 46 12.28 -23.33 9.50
N GLY A 47 13.58 -23.16 9.32
CA GLY A 47 14.23 -23.28 8.02
C GLY A 47 13.95 -24.63 7.34
N SER A 48 14.13 -25.74 8.05
CA SER A 48 13.86 -27.08 7.54
C SER A 48 12.39 -27.30 7.14
N LEU A 49 11.46 -26.70 7.88
CA LEU A 49 10.03 -26.75 7.58
C LEU A 49 9.73 -25.97 6.29
N ILE A 50 10.25 -24.76 6.17
CA ILE A 50 10.05 -23.91 4.99
C ILE A 50 10.64 -24.57 3.74
N ASP A 51 11.84 -25.13 3.83
CA ASP A 51 12.44 -25.88 2.72
C ASP A 51 11.64 -27.12 2.35
N SER A 52 11.09 -27.81 3.32
CA SER A 52 10.24 -28.99 3.06
C SER A 52 8.96 -28.62 2.29
N ILE A 53 8.37 -27.44 2.56
CA ILE A 53 7.10 -27.01 1.94
C ILE A 53 7.36 -26.24 0.65
N LEU A 54 8.32 -25.32 0.62
CA LEU A 54 8.54 -24.33 -0.43
C LEU A 54 9.78 -24.59 -1.29
N GLY A 55 10.68 -25.49 -0.88
CA GLY A 55 11.97 -25.72 -1.55
C GLY A 55 11.89 -26.19 -3.00
N LYS A 56 10.75 -26.73 -3.44
CA LYS A 56 10.49 -27.11 -4.84
C LYS A 56 9.54 -26.16 -5.58
N THR A 57 9.28 -24.99 -5.04
CA THR A 57 8.37 -24.02 -5.64
C THR A 57 9.17 -22.82 -6.13
N LEU A 58 9.01 -22.47 -7.40
CA LEU A 58 9.61 -21.29 -8.01
C LEU A 58 8.61 -20.15 -8.08
N ILE A 59 9.09 -18.93 -7.92
CA ILE A 59 8.29 -17.71 -8.06
C ILE A 59 8.53 -17.12 -9.45
N ALA A 60 7.46 -17.00 -10.23
CA ALA A 60 7.47 -16.40 -11.56
C ALA A 60 6.75 -15.04 -11.55
N GLU A 61 7.18 -14.14 -12.42
CA GLU A 61 6.60 -12.80 -12.54
C GLU A 61 5.12 -12.84 -12.95
N ASN A 62 4.79 -13.68 -13.92
CA ASN A 62 3.42 -13.82 -14.46
C ASN A 62 3.16 -15.22 -15.02
N LEU A 63 1.92 -15.47 -15.44
CA LEU A 63 1.50 -16.78 -15.94
C LEU A 63 2.18 -17.17 -17.24
N ASP A 64 2.45 -16.24 -18.14
CA ASP A 64 3.06 -16.54 -19.43
C ASP A 64 4.51 -17.01 -19.25
N VAL A 65 5.26 -16.35 -18.37
CA VAL A 65 6.60 -16.81 -17.96
C VAL A 65 6.53 -18.18 -17.31
N ALA A 66 5.61 -18.37 -16.35
CA ALA A 66 5.46 -19.65 -15.66
C ALA A 66 5.15 -20.81 -16.64
N ARG A 67 4.27 -20.59 -17.63
CA ARG A 67 3.95 -21.59 -18.67
C ARG A 67 5.14 -21.89 -19.55
N THR A 68 5.85 -20.86 -20.01
CA THR A 68 7.03 -21.01 -20.90
C THR A 68 8.13 -21.81 -20.21
N VAL A 69 8.45 -21.43 -18.95
CA VAL A 69 9.47 -22.13 -18.18
C VAL A 69 9.01 -23.55 -17.84
N SER A 70 7.76 -23.75 -17.45
CA SER A 70 7.22 -25.10 -17.19
C SER A 70 7.37 -26.03 -18.40
N ALA A 71 7.02 -25.55 -19.60
CA ALA A 71 7.16 -26.32 -20.85
C ALA A 71 8.63 -26.66 -21.13
N LYS A 72 9.56 -25.69 -20.96
CA LYS A 72 11.01 -25.89 -21.18
C LYS A 72 11.58 -26.99 -20.27
N TYR A 73 11.04 -27.17 -19.07
CA TYR A 73 11.46 -28.17 -18.10
C TYR A 73 10.52 -29.39 -18.06
N ASN A 74 9.82 -29.69 -19.19
CA ASN A 74 8.94 -30.84 -19.35
C ASN A 74 7.86 -30.94 -18.27
N TYR A 75 7.31 -29.81 -17.84
CA TYR A 75 6.25 -29.74 -16.82
C TYR A 75 6.59 -30.42 -15.49
N ARG A 76 7.85 -30.41 -15.09
CA ARG A 76 8.30 -31.01 -13.83
C ARG A 76 8.38 -30.00 -12.68
N LEU A 77 8.31 -28.72 -12.99
CA LEU A 77 8.44 -27.64 -12.02
C LEU A 77 7.09 -27.21 -11.46
N ARG A 78 7.12 -26.83 -10.22
CA ARG A 78 6.00 -26.13 -9.56
C ARG A 78 6.33 -24.64 -9.55
N LEU A 79 5.48 -23.83 -10.20
CA LEU A 79 5.67 -22.38 -10.26
C LEU A 79 4.43 -21.68 -9.70
N VAL A 80 4.68 -20.59 -8.98
CA VAL A 80 3.64 -19.68 -8.45
C VAL A 80 3.94 -18.29 -8.98
N THR A 81 2.94 -17.61 -9.50
CA THR A 81 3.08 -16.22 -9.96
C THR A 81 2.88 -15.24 -8.82
N LEU A 82 3.34 -14.00 -9.00
CA LEU A 82 3.10 -12.93 -8.04
C LEU A 82 1.61 -12.66 -7.80
N ASP A 83 0.76 -12.96 -8.79
CA ASP A 83 -0.71 -12.87 -8.67
C ASP A 83 -1.35 -14.08 -7.98
N GLY A 84 -0.54 -15.04 -7.51
CA GLY A 84 -1.01 -16.23 -6.80
C GLY A 84 -1.57 -17.33 -7.70
N GLN A 85 -1.29 -17.31 -9.00
CA GLN A 85 -1.64 -18.40 -9.92
C GLN A 85 -0.59 -19.52 -9.82
N LEU A 86 -1.03 -20.76 -9.92
CA LEU A 86 -0.18 -21.93 -9.71
C LEU A 86 -0.10 -22.78 -10.97
N VAL A 87 1.11 -23.10 -11.39
CA VAL A 87 1.42 -24.12 -12.39
C VAL A 87 1.96 -25.35 -11.67
N ASN A 88 1.22 -26.45 -11.70
CA ASN A 88 1.64 -27.68 -11.05
C ASN A 88 2.52 -28.54 -11.97
N PRO A 89 3.34 -29.42 -11.41
CA PRO A 89 3.94 -30.50 -12.16
C PRO A 89 2.87 -31.29 -12.91
N GLY A 90 3.15 -31.62 -14.19
CA GLY A 90 2.16 -32.20 -15.09
C GLY A 90 1.36 -31.17 -15.90
N GLY A 91 1.60 -29.87 -15.72
CA GLY A 91 1.05 -28.80 -16.56
C GLY A 91 -0.35 -28.31 -16.17
N SER A 92 -0.93 -28.82 -15.08
CA SER A 92 -2.22 -28.28 -14.62
C SER A 92 -2.06 -26.87 -14.07
N LEU A 93 -2.98 -25.99 -14.46
CA LEU A 93 -3.02 -24.60 -14.04
C LEU A 93 -4.15 -24.41 -13.00
N THR A 94 -3.80 -23.81 -11.91
CA THR A 94 -4.77 -23.35 -10.91
C THR A 94 -4.66 -21.84 -10.81
N GLY A 95 -5.68 -21.16 -11.26
CA GLY A 95 -5.74 -19.69 -11.26
C GLY A 95 -7.19 -19.24 -11.38
N GLY A 96 -7.39 -17.99 -11.18
CA GLY A 96 -8.66 -17.29 -11.22
C GLY A 96 -8.49 -15.96 -10.53
N SER A 97 -9.40 -15.01 -10.72
CA SER A 97 -9.39 -13.82 -9.89
C SER A 97 -9.59 -14.28 -8.44
N MET A 98 -8.53 -14.25 -7.65
CA MET A 98 -8.73 -14.34 -6.20
C MET A 98 -9.64 -13.17 -5.84
N ARG A 99 -10.89 -13.45 -5.48
CA ARG A 99 -11.63 -12.51 -4.66
C ARG A 99 -10.67 -12.15 -3.54
N LYS A 100 -10.36 -10.85 -3.38
CA LYS A 100 -9.60 -10.38 -2.23
C LYS A 100 -10.21 -11.06 -1.01
N GLN A 101 -9.58 -12.15 -0.59
CA GLN A 101 -9.92 -12.75 0.69
C GLN A 101 -9.31 -11.82 1.73
N GLU A 102 -10.07 -10.81 2.08
CA GLU A 102 -9.78 -9.80 3.11
C GLU A 102 -9.50 -10.42 4.48
N ASN A 103 -9.53 -11.75 4.56
CA ASN A 103 -9.51 -12.49 5.82
C ASN A 103 -8.22 -13.25 6.11
N THR A 104 -7.16 -13.10 5.33
CA THR A 104 -5.87 -13.75 5.64
C THR A 104 -5.17 -12.94 6.73
N PHE A 105 -4.68 -13.60 7.78
CA PHE A 105 -3.99 -12.95 8.91
C PHE A 105 -2.85 -12.02 8.47
N PHE A 106 -2.08 -12.41 7.46
CA PHE A 106 -1.03 -11.58 6.87
C PHE A 106 -1.57 -10.41 6.05
N GLY A 107 -2.68 -10.60 5.34
CA GLY A 107 -3.36 -9.52 4.60
C GLY A 107 -3.84 -8.43 5.54
N ARG A 108 -4.46 -8.79 6.66
CA ARG A 108 -4.93 -7.83 7.67
C ARG A 108 -3.79 -7.04 8.31
N LYS A 109 -2.66 -7.67 8.60
CA LYS A 109 -1.51 -6.99 9.19
C LYS A 109 -0.92 -5.96 8.23
N LYS A 110 -0.84 -6.29 6.93
CA LYS A 110 -0.40 -5.36 5.90
C LYS A 110 -1.38 -4.19 5.76
N GLU A 111 -2.67 -4.49 5.67
CA GLU A 111 -3.74 -3.49 5.57
C GLU A 111 -3.75 -2.52 6.77
N ILE A 112 -3.60 -3.04 8.00
CA ILE A 112 -3.46 -2.20 9.19
C ILE A 112 -2.24 -1.27 9.08
N ASN A 113 -1.10 -1.77 8.62
CA ASN A 113 0.10 -0.96 8.48
C ASN A 113 -0.06 0.12 7.39
N ASP A 114 -0.73 -0.21 6.29
CA ASP A 114 -0.99 0.73 5.20
C ASP A 114 -1.98 1.81 5.65
N LEU A 115 -3.05 1.44 6.36
CA LEU A 115 -4.00 2.39 6.96
C LEU A 115 -3.37 3.30 8.02
N LEU A 116 -2.47 2.78 8.86
CA LEU A 116 -1.73 3.59 9.83
C LEU A 116 -0.78 4.61 9.17
N LYS A 117 -0.26 4.32 7.99
CA LYS A 117 0.54 5.29 7.23
C LYS A 117 -0.35 6.38 6.65
N GLU A 118 -1.46 6.00 6.04
CA GLU A 118 -2.44 6.92 5.46
C GLU A 118 -3.03 7.85 6.53
N GLU A 119 -3.32 7.32 7.73
CA GLU A 119 -3.77 8.10 8.87
C GLU A 119 -2.75 9.19 9.24
N LYS A 120 -1.47 8.82 9.39
CA LYS A 120 -0.40 9.79 9.72
C LYS A 120 -0.20 10.86 8.66
N GLU A 121 -0.29 10.49 7.38
CA GLU A 121 -0.17 11.44 6.28
C GLU A 121 -1.34 12.42 6.25
N THR A 122 -2.56 11.91 6.46
CA THR A 122 -3.78 12.75 6.54
C THR A 122 -3.79 13.65 7.76
N GLU A 123 -3.35 13.17 8.92
CA GLU A 123 -3.21 14.00 10.14
C GLU A 123 -2.21 15.14 9.92
N LYS A 124 -1.08 14.88 9.28
CA LYS A 124 -0.10 15.91 8.96
C LYS A 124 -0.67 16.97 8.01
N LEU A 125 -1.32 16.53 6.93
CA LEU A 125 -1.97 17.43 5.98
C LEU A 125 -3.04 18.28 6.67
N LEU A 126 -3.83 17.69 7.54
CA LEU A 126 -4.87 18.39 8.30
C LEU A 126 -4.28 19.42 9.25
N ALA A 127 -3.13 19.13 9.88
CA ALA A 127 -2.42 20.09 10.74
C ALA A 127 -1.89 21.28 9.93
N ASP A 128 -1.33 21.03 8.74
CA ASP A 128 -0.82 22.08 7.87
C ASP A 128 -1.95 22.96 7.33
N LEU A 129 -3.06 22.38 6.88
CA LEU A 129 -4.24 23.13 6.44
C LEU A 129 -4.88 23.95 7.56
N LYS A 130 -4.89 23.46 8.80
CA LYS A 130 -5.36 24.24 9.95
C LYS A 130 -4.48 25.46 10.22
N LYS A 131 -3.16 25.36 10.05
CA LYS A 131 -2.24 26.50 10.17
C LYS A 131 -2.49 27.53 9.09
N GLU A 132 -2.60 27.09 7.83
CA GLU A 132 -2.91 28.00 6.72
C GLU A 132 -4.24 28.70 6.94
N LYS A 133 -5.26 27.98 7.36
CA LYS A 133 -6.56 28.57 7.69
C LYS A 133 -6.44 29.65 8.77
N SER A 134 -5.71 29.38 9.85
CA SER A 134 -5.50 30.39 10.93
C SER A 134 -4.85 31.66 10.39
N ILE A 135 -3.83 31.54 9.55
CA ILE A 135 -3.16 32.70 8.93
C ILE A 135 -4.14 33.50 8.07
N HIS A 136 -4.98 32.82 7.30
CA HIS A 136 -5.99 33.47 6.47
C HIS A 136 -7.09 34.14 7.30
N ASP A 137 -7.54 33.49 8.37
CA ASP A 137 -8.55 34.04 9.25
C ASP A 137 -8.03 35.33 9.96
N ASP A 138 -6.77 35.34 10.40
CA ASP A 138 -6.11 36.52 11.00
C ASP A 138 -5.97 37.65 9.97
N PHE A 139 -5.58 37.33 8.73
CA PHE A 139 -5.50 38.32 7.66
C PHE A 139 -6.88 38.92 7.28
N CYS A 140 -7.90 38.08 7.24
CA CYS A 140 -9.28 38.54 6.99
C CYS A 140 -9.79 39.47 8.11
N ALA A 141 -9.43 39.17 9.35
CA ALA A 141 -9.77 40.04 10.49
C ALA A 141 -9.09 41.41 10.36
N GLU A 142 -7.79 41.46 10.07
CA GLU A 142 -7.03 42.69 9.87
C GLU A 142 -7.59 43.56 8.72
N LEU A 143 -7.91 42.89 7.58
CA LEU A 143 -8.53 43.59 6.45
C LEU A 143 -9.91 44.16 6.79
N SER A 144 -10.71 43.40 7.53
CA SER A 144 -12.04 43.85 7.96
C SER A 144 -11.96 45.08 8.85
N GLU A 145 -10.99 45.13 9.76
CA GLU A 145 -10.73 46.29 10.62
C GLU A 145 -10.30 47.51 9.79
N LYS A 146 -9.38 47.34 8.84
CA LYS A 146 -8.93 48.42 7.93
C LYS A 146 -10.10 48.98 7.12
N VAL A 147 -10.93 48.10 6.52
CA VAL A 147 -12.10 48.52 5.75
C VAL A 147 -13.10 49.30 6.62
N THR A 148 -13.30 48.87 7.87
CA THR A 148 -14.21 49.55 8.76
C THR A 148 -13.69 50.96 9.08
N LYS A 149 -12.42 51.10 9.39
CA LYS A 149 -11.79 52.38 9.66
C LYS A 149 -11.82 53.34 8.48
N GLU A 150 -11.51 52.85 7.27
CA GLU A 150 -11.57 53.67 6.06
C GLU A 150 -13.02 54.14 5.75
N ARG A 151 -14.00 53.33 6.04
CA ARG A 151 -15.42 53.71 5.92
C ARG A 151 -15.83 54.82 6.90
N GLU A 152 -15.37 54.77 8.13
CA GLU A 152 -15.60 55.79 9.13
C GLU A 152 -14.91 57.09 8.72
N ASP A 153 -13.67 57.06 8.28
CA ASP A 153 -12.94 58.20 7.77
C ASP A 153 -13.61 58.84 6.57
N TYR A 154 -14.07 58.00 5.60
CA TYR A 154 -14.80 58.46 4.43
C TYR A 154 -16.12 59.13 4.80
N GLN A 155 -16.87 58.59 5.76
CA GLN A 155 -18.10 59.20 6.23
C GLN A 155 -17.83 60.55 6.92
N SER A 156 -16.83 60.66 7.74
CA SER A 156 -16.47 61.92 8.40
C SER A 156 -16.06 63.01 7.40
N LEU A 157 -15.27 62.67 6.39
CA LEU A 157 -14.89 63.56 5.31
C LEU A 157 -16.10 64.00 4.48
N LYS A 158 -17.07 63.11 4.19
CA LYS A 158 -18.28 63.42 3.49
C LYS A 158 -19.19 64.40 4.25
N ILE A 159 -19.30 64.23 5.55
CA ILE A 159 -20.03 65.16 6.43
C ILE A 159 -19.35 66.55 6.42
N GLY A 160 -18.04 66.60 6.59
CA GLY A 160 -17.27 67.85 6.57
C GLY A 160 -17.38 68.60 5.24
N LEU A 161 -17.38 67.88 4.11
CA LEU A 161 -17.59 68.46 2.77
C LEU A 161 -19.01 69.02 2.63
N ALA A 162 -20.05 68.35 3.14
CA ALA A 162 -21.42 68.85 3.11
C ALA A 162 -21.62 70.12 3.92
N GLU A 163 -20.97 70.20 5.11
CA GLU A 163 -20.98 71.39 5.96
C GLU A 163 -20.32 72.62 5.27
N ILE A 164 -19.18 72.40 4.60
CA ILE A 164 -18.47 73.45 3.88
C ILE A 164 -19.29 73.93 2.68
N SER A 165 -19.89 72.97 1.92
CA SER A 165 -20.77 73.33 0.80
C SER A 165 -21.98 74.12 1.24
N GLY A 166 -22.65 73.71 2.30
CA GLY A 166 -23.80 74.44 2.86
C GLY A 166 -23.48 75.87 3.36
N LYS A 167 -22.26 76.07 3.87
CA LYS A 167 -21.76 77.42 4.24
C LYS A 167 -21.47 78.30 3.03
N LYS A 168 -21.08 77.71 1.89
CA LYS A 168 -20.78 78.41 0.64
C LYS A 168 -22.08 78.88 -0.05
N ASP A 169 -23.14 78.10 0.03
CA ASP A 169 -24.44 78.43 -0.61
C ASP A 169 -25.28 79.41 0.24
N GLY A 170 -24.86 79.73 1.45
CA GLY A 170 -25.49 80.68 2.37
C GLY A 170 -24.84 82.06 2.46
N LEU A 171 -23.83 82.34 1.64
CA LEU A 171 -23.14 83.64 1.46
C LEU A 171 -23.53 84.21 0.11
#